data_cae3e10e06920a58637e216c5856df31
#
_entry.id   cae3e10e06920a58637e216c5856df31
#
_cell.length_a   1.000
_cell.length_b   1.000
_cell.length_c   1.000
_cell.angle_alpha   90.00
_cell.angle_beta   90.00
_cell.angle_gamma   90.00
#
_symmetry.space_group_name_H-M   'P 1'
#
loop_
_entity.id
_entity.type
_entity.pdbx_description
1 polymer ?
#
loop_
_entity_poly.entity_id
_entity_poly.type
_entity_poly.pdbx_seq_one_letter_code
_entity_poly.pdbx_strand_id
1 'polypeptide(L)'
;KLAELSPQLKDLLASDGLLAPDSWLLSIIAVVFVLIALYLVGWIATRVIGKKIISAFDLLMNRVPFVKDIYGSIKKLMSVLQKKPDGAQRVVLINFPSPEMKTVGFVTQILVDDDTGQKIAAVYVPTTPNPTSGYLEIVPLDKIVPTDWTMDQAMTFIVSAGAVAPDHLNYTKGAKTENID
;
A
#
# COMPACT_ATOMS: atom_id res chain seq x y z
N LYS A 1 -8.66 50.67 10.24
CA LYS A 1 -9.63 49.79 10.99
C LYS A 1 -9.16 49.41 12.40
N LEU A 2 -7.90 49.66 12.77
CA LEU A 2 -7.38 49.48 14.14
C LEU A 2 -7.62 50.72 15.06
N ALA A 3 -8.13 51.79 14.47
CA ALA A 3 -8.35 53.07 15.21
C ALA A 3 -9.66 53.14 16.01
N GLU A 4 -10.54 52.13 15.86
CA GLU A 4 -11.86 52.13 16.54
C GLU A 4 -11.93 51.16 17.73
N LEU A 5 -10.82 50.58 18.14
CA LEU A 5 -10.72 49.78 19.36
C LEU A 5 -10.93 50.66 20.55
N SER A 6 -11.85 50.28 21.46
CA SER A 6 -12.15 51.03 22.70
C SER A 6 -10.86 51.29 23.50
N PRO A 7 -10.76 52.42 24.20
CA PRO A 7 -9.59 52.75 25.01
C PRO A 7 -9.20 51.62 25.97
N GLN A 8 -10.19 50.93 26.52
CA GLN A 8 -10.01 49.78 27.42
C GLN A 8 -9.29 48.58 26.75
N LEU A 9 -9.53 48.34 25.45
CA LEU A 9 -8.85 47.29 24.71
C LEU A 9 -7.43 47.71 24.35
N LYS A 10 -7.18 49.01 24.13
CA LYS A 10 -5.82 49.55 23.92
C LYS A 10 -5.00 49.46 25.20
N ASP A 11 -5.61 49.76 26.36
CA ASP A 11 -4.97 49.64 27.66
C ASP A 11 -4.69 48.16 28.03
N LEU A 12 -5.59 47.23 27.70
CA LEU A 12 -5.38 45.79 27.85
C LEU A 12 -4.31 45.25 26.92
N LEU A 13 -4.17 45.78 25.73
CA LEU A 13 -3.15 45.42 24.77
C LEU A 13 -1.80 46.11 25.08
N ALA A 14 -1.83 47.27 25.76
CA ALA A 14 -0.65 48.03 26.14
C ALA A 14 -0.20 47.75 27.57
N SER A 15 -1.10 47.32 28.49
CA SER A 15 -0.74 46.93 29.84
C SER A 15 -0.21 45.51 29.86
N ASP A 16 1.05 45.45 30.10
CA ASP A 16 1.78 44.33 30.68
C ASP A 16 1.72 42.96 29.95
N GLY A 17 2.61 42.75 29.06
CA GLY A 17 3.20 41.45 28.91
C GLY A 17 2.86 40.63 27.66
N LEU A 18 1.79 40.91 26.91
CA LEU A 18 1.53 40.15 25.68
C LEU A 18 2.41 40.59 24.49
N LEU A 19 2.91 41.85 24.53
CA LEU A 19 3.80 42.45 23.52
C LEU A 19 5.11 42.94 24.11
N ALA A 20 5.44 42.56 25.38
CA ALA A 20 6.72 42.88 25.96
C ALA A 20 7.85 42.17 25.20
N PRO A 21 9.00 42.83 24.92
CA PRO A 21 10.10 42.23 24.22
C PRO A 21 10.71 41.00 24.92
N ASP A 22 10.39 40.76 26.19
CA ASP A 22 10.87 39.65 26.99
C ASP A 22 9.95 38.40 26.94
N SER A 23 8.85 38.44 26.19
CA SER A 23 7.91 37.30 26.06
C SER A 23 8.25 36.30 24.95
N TRP A 24 9.55 36.04 24.75
CA TRP A 24 9.99 35.05 23.79
C TRP A 24 9.38 33.65 24.05
N LEU A 25 9.08 33.34 25.34
CA LEU A 25 8.39 32.12 25.74
C LEU A 25 6.96 32.08 25.20
N LEU A 26 6.20 33.18 25.26
CA LEU A 26 4.85 33.25 24.71
C LEU A 26 4.86 33.16 23.20
N SER A 27 5.86 33.75 22.54
CA SER A 27 6.03 33.62 21.09
C SER A 27 6.33 32.18 20.68
N ILE A 28 7.19 31.46 21.39
CA ILE A 28 7.45 30.03 21.15
C ILE A 28 6.19 29.21 21.38
N ILE A 29 5.47 29.43 22.47
CA ILE A 29 4.21 28.72 22.75
C ILE A 29 3.18 28.96 21.64
N ALA A 30 3.05 30.21 21.18
CA ALA A 30 2.15 30.54 20.06
C ALA A 30 2.55 29.83 18.76
N VAL A 31 3.82 29.80 18.41
CA VAL A 31 4.33 29.09 17.24
C VAL A 31 4.07 27.60 17.36
N VAL A 32 4.39 27.00 18.51
CA VAL A 32 4.14 25.56 18.76
C VAL A 32 2.65 25.24 18.66
N PHE A 33 1.79 26.09 19.25
CA PHE A 33 0.34 25.92 19.15
C PHE A 33 -0.15 25.97 17.70
N VAL A 34 0.31 26.93 16.90
CA VAL A 34 -0.03 27.03 15.47
C VAL A 34 0.43 25.80 14.71
N LEU A 35 1.65 25.31 14.96
CA LEU A 35 2.17 24.10 14.32
C LEU A 35 1.33 22.86 14.68
N ILE A 36 0.96 22.72 15.94
CA ILE A 36 0.09 21.63 16.41
C ILE A 36 -1.29 21.75 15.75
N ALA A 37 -1.88 22.92 15.68
CA ALA A 37 -3.17 23.16 15.04
C ALA A 37 -3.12 22.81 13.55
N LEU A 38 -2.10 23.24 12.83
CA LEU A 38 -1.89 22.90 11.42
C LEU A 38 -1.69 21.39 11.22
N TYR A 39 -0.92 20.74 12.10
CA TYR A 39 -0.74 19.30 12.07
C TYR A 39 -2.06 18.55 12.27
N LEU A 40 -2.87 18.96 13.27
CA LEU A 40 -4.17 18.35 13.54
C LEU A 40 -5.14 18.53 12.37
N VAL A 41 -5.20 19.74 11.81
CA VAL A 41 -6.03 20.01 10.61
C VAL A 41 -5.57 19.16 9.43
N GLY A 42 -4.28 19.06 9.17
CA GLY A 42 -3.73 18.20 8.12
C GLY A 42 -4.04 16.73 8.38
N TRP A 43 -3.91 16.26 9.61
CA TRP A 43 -4.20 14.88 9.99
C TRP A 43 -5.69 14.53 9.83
N ILE A 44 -6.60 15.41 10.24
CA ILE A 44 -8.04 15.24 10.06
C ILE A 44 -8.40 15.29 8.58
N ALA A 45 -7.85 16.25 7.84
CA ALA A 45 -8.10 16.40 6.41
C ALA A 45 -7.69 15.13 5.64
N THR A 46 -6.50 14.59 5.87
CA THR A 46 -6.05 13.37 5.19
C THR A 46 -6.88 12.15 5.55
N ARG A 47 -7.30 12.01 6.80
CA ARG A 47 -8.08 10.84 7.24
C ARG A 47 -9.55 10.88 6.82
N VAL A 48 -10.18 12.05 6.89
CA VAL A 48 -11.62 12.20 6.61
C VAL A 48 -11.89 12.45 5.13
N ILE A 49 -11.14 13.38 4.51
CA ILE A 49 -11.35 13.77 3.12
C ILE A 49 -10.87 12.66 2.19
N GLY A 50 -9.71 12.06 2.46
CA GLY A 50 -9.19 10.95 1.65
C GLY A 50 -10.15 9.77 1.56
N LYS A 51 -10.71 9.34 2.71
CA LYS A 51 -11.70 8.25 2.73
C LYS A 51 -13.00 8.62 1.99
N LYS A 52 -13.49 9.86 2.14
CA LYS A 52 -14.71 10.31 1.46
C LYS A 52 -14.52 10.41 -0.06
N ILE A 53 -13.37 10.87 -0.53
CA ILE A 53 -13.05 10.93 -1.95
C ILE A 53 -12.99 9.52 -2.55
N ILE A 54 -12.29 8.60 -1.89
CA ILE A 54 -12.21 7.19 -2.33
C ILE A 54 -13.61 6.56 -2.34
N SER A 55 -14.42 6.76 -1.29
CA SER A 55 -15.79 6.25 -1.26
C SER A 55 -16.69 6.84 -2.35
N ALA A 56 -16.56 8.13 -2.65
CA ALA A 56 -17.31 8.77 -3.72
C ALA A 56 -16.90 8.25 -5.09
N PHE A 57 -15.62 8.02 -5.29
CA PHE A 57 -15.10 7.40 -6.50
C PHE A 57 -15.57 5.95 -6.66
N ASP A 58 -15.52 5.15 -5.58
CA ASP A 58 -16.06 3.79 -5.54
C ASP A 58 -17.56 3.78 -5.90
N LEU A 59 -18.33 4.72 -5.35
CA LEU A 59 -19.78 4.85 -5.64
C LEU A 59 -20.03 5.17 -7.11
N LEU A 60 -19.21 6.07 -7.69
CA LEU A 60 -19.33 6.44 -9.09
C LEU A 60 -18.98 5.25 -10.01
N MET A 61 -17.88 4.56 -9.74
CA MET A 61 -17.44 3.40 -10.53
C MET A 61 -18.45 2.25 -10.44
N ASN A 62 -19.10 2.06 -9.29
CA ASN A 62 -20.13 1.04 -9.12
C ASN A 62 -21.45 1.35 -9.85
N ARG A 63 -21.66 2.58 -10.35
CA ARG A 63 -22.86 2.96 -11.11
C ARG A 63 -22.75 2.71 -12.60
N VAL A 64 -21.54 2.51 -13.12
CA VAL A 64 -21.32 2.30 -14.55
C VAL A 64 -21.33 0.80 -14.85
N PRO A 65 -22.32 0.29 -15.63
CA PRO A 65 -22.32 -1.11 -16.05
C PRO A 65 -21.00 -1.46 -16.75
N PHE A 66 -20.55 -2.70 -16.65
CA PHE A 66 -19.24 -3.21 -17.10
C PHE A 66 -18.02 -2.67 -16.34
N VAL A 67 -17.94 -1.39 -15.99
CA VAL A 67 -16.87 -0.83 -15.18
C VAL A 67 -16.91 -1.39 -13.76
N LYS A 68 -18.08 -1.57 -13.20
CA LYS A 68 -18.29 -2.15 -11.87
C LYS A 68 -17.61 -3.51 -11.70
N ASP A 69 -17.78 -4.41 -12.67
CA ASP A 69 -17.26 -5.78 -12.56
C ASP A 69 -15.75 -5.82 -12.69
N ILE A 70 -15.20 -5.04 -13.63
CA ILE A 70 -13.75 -4.91 -13.83
C ILE A 70 -13.10 -4.22 -12.62
N TYR A 71 -13.66 -3.09 -12.17
CA TYR A 71 -13.15 -2.35 -11.02
C TYR A 71 -13.20 -3.18 -9.74
N GLY A 72 -14.32 -3.87 -9.50
CA GLY A 72 -14.49 -4.76 -8.36
C GLY A 72 -13.48 -5.91 -8.35
N SER A 73 -13.21 -6.49 -9.49
CA SER A 73 -12.22 -7.58 -9.65
C SER A 73 -10.80 -7.09 -9.39
N ILE A 74 -10.41 -5.95 -9.95
CA ILE A 74 -9.09 -5.33 -9.70
C ILE A 74 -8.94 -4.95 -8.22
N LYS A 75 -9.96 -4.34 -7.63
CA LYS A 75 -9.95 -3.97 -6.21
C LYS A 75 -9.82 -5.19 -5.31
N LYS A 76 -10.50 -6.29 -5.65
CA LYS A 76 -10.39 -7.57 -4.94
C LYS A 76 -8.98 -8.15 -5.07
N LEU A 77 -8.41 -8.16 -6.28
CA LEU A 77 -7.03 -8.61 -6.51
C LEU A 77 -6.04 -7.79 -5.65
N MET A 78 -6.12 -6.46 -5.69
CA MET A 78 -5.26 -5.60 -4.88
C MET A 78 -5.44 -5.86 -3.38
N SER A 79 -6.67 -6.07 -2.90
CA SER A 79 -6.92 -6.40 -1.49
C SER A 79 -6.35 -7.76 -1.10
N VAL A 80 -6.39 -8.72 -2.02
CA VAL A 80 -5.76 -10.04 -1.83
C VAL A 80 -4.25 -9.91 -1.78
N LEU A 81 -3.64 -9.10 -2.64
CA LEU A 81 -2.19 -8.86 -2.66
C LEU A 81 -1.68 -8.10 -1.42
N GLN A 82 -2.51 -7.25 -0.80
CA GLN A 82 -2.16 -6.49 0.40
C GLN A 82 -2.35 -7.25 1.73
N LYS A 83 -3.23 -8.25 1.77
CA LYS A 83 -3.44 -9.06 2.97
C LYS A 83 -2.33 -10.09 3.09
N LYS A 84 -1.65 -10.19 4.23
CA LYS A 84 -0.82 -11.35 4.55
C LYS A 84 -1.75 -12.57 4.69
N PRO A 85 -1.58 -13.65 3.91
CA PRO A 85 -2.25 -14.90 4.23
C PRO A 85 -1.59 -15.51 5.43
N ASP A 86 -2.36 -16.16 6.26
CA ASP A 86 -1.84 -17.00 7.32
C ASP A 86 -0.97 -18.11 6.68
N GLY A 87 0.34 -18.04 6.89
CA GLY A 87 1.29 -19.11 6.66
C GLY A 87 1.89 -19.28 5.25
N ALA A 88 1.39 -18.67 4.18
CA ALA A 88 1.95 -18.87 2.85
C ALA A 88 2.83 -17.71 2.38
N GLN A 89 4.04 -18.00 1.92
CA GLN A 89 4.85 -17.04 1.17
C GLN A 89 4.16 -16.73 -0.16
N ARG A 90 3.81 -15.45 -0.35
CA ARG A 90 3.07 -15.02 -1.55
C ARG A 90 3.93 -14.78 -2.75
N VAL A 91 5.16 -14.36 -2.52
CA VAL A 91 6.12 -14.09 -3.60
C VAL A 91 6.85 -15.37 -3.91
N VAL A 92 6.68 -15.82 -5.14
CA VAL A 92 7.23 -17.11 -5.60
C VAL A 92 7.89 -16.93 -6.95
N LEU A 93 8.76 -17.89 -7.28
CA LEU A 93 9.23 -18.09 -8.65
C LEU A 93 8.50 -19.30 -9.23
N ILE A 94 8.04 -19.14 -10.47
CA ILE A 94 7.51 -20.24 -11.27
C ILE A 94 8.26 -20.32 -12.62
N ASN A 95 8.25 -21.47 -13.23
CA ASN A 95 8.78 -21.63 -14.59
C ASN A 95 7.77 -21.03 -15.56
N PHE A 96 8.17 -19.93 -16.23
CA PHE A 96 7.34 -19.22 -17.20
C PHE A 96 8.22 -18.23 -18.00
N PRO A 97 8.03 -18.06 -19.31
CA PRO A 97 7.13 -18.82 -20.19
C PRO A 97 7.68 -20.18 -20.63
N SER A 98 8.88 -20.53 -20.21
CA SER A 98 9.51 -21.83 -20.55
C SER A 98 10.01 -22.55 -19.30
N PRO A 99 10.26 -23.86 -19.36
CA PRO A 99 10.80 -24.64 -18.24
C PRO A 99 12.16 -24.15 -17.73
N GLU A 100 12.94 -23.48 -18.57
CA GLU A 100 14.31 -23.01 -18.27
C GLU A 100 14.31 -21.59 -17.68
N MET A 101 13.19 -20.86 -17.81
CA MET A 101 13.06 -19.48 -17.36
C MET A 101 12.21 -19.43 -16.10
N LYS A 102 12.54 -18.51 -15.21
CA LYS A 102 11.71 -18.23 -14.02
C LYS A 102 11.23 -16.80 -14.01
N THR A 103 10.03 -16.64 -13.52
CA THR A 103 9.43 -15.33 -13.31
C THR A 103 8.94 -15.20 -11.89
N VAL A 104 8.87 -13.96 -11.40
CA VAL A 104 8.25 -13.63 -10.12
C VAL A 104 6.75 -13.65 -10.29
N GLY A 105 6.07 -14.36 -9.39
CA GLY A 105 4.62 -14.43 -9.33
C GLY A 105 4.10 -14.28 -7.91
N PHE A 106 2.82 -14.00 -7.81
CA PHE A 106 2.11 -13.87 -6.54
C PHE A 106 1.06 -14.97 -6.43
N VAL A 107 1.16 -15.81 -5.40
CA VAL A 107 0.14 -16.80 -5.13
C VAL A 107 -1.13 -16.06 -4.67
N THR A 108 -2.21 -16.21 -5.41
CA THR A 108 -3.50 -15.58 -5.11
C THR A 108 -4.46 -16.53 -4.41
N GLN A 109 -4.38 -17.82 -4.74
CA GLN A 109 -5.25 -18.84 -4.17
C GLN A 109 -4.60 -20.22 -4.26
N ILE A 110 -4.86 -21.09 -3.26
CA ILE A 110 -4.56 -22.51 -3.32
C ILE A 110 -5.86 -23.25 -3.66
N LEU A 111 -5.77 -24.17 -4.59
CA LEU A 111 -6.85 -25.02 -5.07
C LEU A 111 -6.45 -26.48 -4.91
N VAL A 112 -7.42 -27.37 -4.99
CA VAL A 112 -7.20 -28.81 -5.05
C VAL A 112 -7.68 -29.28 -6.41
N ASP A 113 -6.86 -30.06 -7.09
CA ASP A 113 -7.23 -30.74 -8.32
C ASP A 113 -8.23 -31.87 -8.01
N ASP A 114 -9.39 -31.78 -8.61
CA ASP A 114 -10.51 -32.71 -8.33
C ASP A 114 -10.19 -34.16 -8.76
N ASP A 115 -9.36 -34.34 -9.78
CA ASP A 115 -9.02 -35.66 -10.30
C ASP A 115 -7.93 -36.38 -9.49
N THR A 116 -6.93 -35.62 -9.06
CA THR A 116 -5.73 -36.18 -8.42
C THR A 116 -5.63 -35.91 -6.92
N GLY A 117 -6.44 -34.97 -6.39
CA GLY A 117 -6.33 -34.48 -5.01
C GLY A 117 -5.07 -33.63 -4.76
N GLN A 118 -4.28 -33.34 -5.80
CA GLN A 118 -3.05 -32.56 -5.68
C GLN A 118 -3.36 -31.07 -5.41
N LYS A 119 -2.60 -30.47 -4.50
CA LYS A 119 -2.68 -29.03 -4.28
C LYS A 119 -2.01 -28.30 -5.45
N ILE A 120 -2.73 -27.34 -6.02
CA ILE A 120 -2.28 -26.44 -7.09
C ILE A 120 -2.47 -25.00 -6.65
N ALA A 121 -1.73 -24.07 -7.22
CA ALA A 121 -1.85 -22.65 -6.91
C ALA A 121 -2.22 -21.84 -8.14
N ALA A 122 -3.12 -20.90 -7.94
CA ALA A 122 -3.32 -19.79 -8.86
C ALA A 122 -2.25 -18.74 -8.59
N VAL A 123 -1.43 -18.45 -9.60
CA VAL A 123 -0.30 -17.53 -9.52
C VAL A 123 -0.51 -16.39 -10.51
N TYR A 124 -0.57 -15.18 -9.99
CA TYR A 124 -0.57 -13.97 -10.80
C TYR A 124 0.86 -13.58 -11.16
N VAL A 125 1.14 -13.49 -12.45
CA VAL A 125 2.43 -13.10 -13.02
C VAL A 125 2.28 -11.72 -13.64
N PRO A 126 2.68 -10.64 -12.95
CA PRO A 126 2.53 -9.29 -13.47
C PRO A 126 3.47 -9.01 -14.64
N THR A 127 3.05 -8.13 -15.53
CA THR A 127 3.93 -7.58 -16.57
C THR A 127 4.83 -6.49 -16.02
N THR A 128 5.98 -6.28 -16.66
CA THR A 128 6.94 -5.22 -16.31
C THR A 128 6.99 -4.15 -17.40
N PRO A 129 7.12 -2.87 -17.11
CA PRO A 129 7.13 -2.22 -15.79
C PRO A 129 5.73 -1.95 -15.21
N ASN A 130 4.67 -2.31 -15.92
CA ASN A 130 3.28 -2.06 -15.48
C ASN A 130 2.68 -3.33 -14.84
N PRO A 131 2.60 -3.40 -13.49
CA PRO A 131 2.09 -4.59 -12.80
C PRO A 131 0.56 -4.65 -12.72
N THR A 132 -0.18 -3.78 -13.40
CA THR A 132 -1.65 -3.82 -13.41
C THR A 132 -2.23 -4.82 -14.40
N SER A 133 -1.40 -5.36 -15.29
CA SER A 133 -1.70 -6.45 -16.22
C SER A 133 -0.75 -7.61 -16.01
N GLY A 134 -1.08 -8.79 -16.52
CA GLY A 134 -0.26 -9.98 -16.35
C GLY A 134 -0.96 -11.24 -16.83
N TYR A 135 -0.41 -12.37 -16.41
CA TYR A 135 -0.92 -13.71 -16.71
C TYR A 135 -1.44 -14.35 -15.42
N LEU A 136 -2.38 -15.26 -15.58
CA LEU A 136 -2.83 -16.13 -14.52
C LEU A 136 -2.38 -17.55 -14.86
N GLU A 137 -1.47 -18.08 -14.03
CA GLU A 137 -0.95 -19.42 -14.19
C GLU A 137 -1.50 -20.34 -13.10
N ILE A 138 -1.83 -21.58 -13.47
CA ILE A 138 -2.20 -22.63 -12.52
C ILE A 138 -1.03 -23.59 -12.43
N VAL A 139 -0.39 -23.65 -11.28
CA VAL A 139 0.88 -24.36 -11.11
C VAL A 139 0.78 -25.34 -9.95
N PRO A 140 1.22 -26.59 -10.10
CA PRO A 140 1.38 -27.53 -8.99
C PRO A 140 2.29 -26.95 -7.90
N LEU A 141 1.92 -27.11 -6.63
CA LEU A 141 2.70 -26.56 -5.51
C LEU A 141 4.13 -27.07 -5.46
N ASP A 142 4.37 -28.29 -5.91
CA ASP A 142 5.69 -28.90 -5.96
C ASP A 142 6.62 -28.24 -6.99
N LYS A 143 6.08 -27.48 -7.96
CA LYS A 143 6.84 -26.73 -8.98
C LYS A 143 7.04 -25.26 -8.64
N ILE A 144 6.50 -24.81 -7.53
CA ILE A 144 6.66 -23.45 -7.05
C ILE A 144 7.95 -23.37 -6.21
N VAL A 145 8.72 -22.32 -6.41
CA VAL A 145 9.89 -22.00 -5.59
C VAL A 145 9.52 -20.80 -4.71
N PRO A 146 9.34 -20.99 -3.40
CA PRO A 146 9.08 -19.88 -2.50
C PRO A 146 10.29 -18.96 -2.40
N THR A 147 10.04 -17.65 -2.28
CA THR A 147 11.08 -16.65 -2.06
C THR A 147 10.95 -16.06 -0.67
N ASP A 148 12.00 -15.48 -0.16
CA ASP A 148 12.01 -14.70 1.08
C ASP A 148 11.71 -13.21 0.83
N TRP A 149 11.41 -12.84 -0.42
CA TRP A 149 11.10 -11.47 -0.79
C TRP A 149 9.77 -11.00 -0.20
N THR A 150 9.79 -9.77 0.28
CA THR A 150 8.55 -9.07 0.64
C THR A 150 7.79 -8.64 -0.62
N MET A 151 6.50 -8.34 -0.47
CA MET A 151 5.68 -7.81 -1.57
C MET A 151 6.28 -6.53 -2.16
N ASP A 152 6.79 -5.63 -1.32
CA ASP A 152 7.38 -4.36 -1.75
C ASP A 152 8.67 -4.57 -2.54
N GLN A 153 9.52 -5.50 -2.13
CA GLN A 153 10.72 -5.87 -2.86
C GLN A 153 10.39 -6.45 -4.24
N ALA A 154 9.45 -7.38 -4.29
CA ALA A 154 9.00 -7.99 -5.54
C ALA A 154 8.37 -6.96 -6.48
N MET A 155 7.52 -6.06 -5.96
CA MET A 155 6.92 -4.98 -6.76
C MET A 155 7.96 -3.99 -7.27
N THR A 156 8.92 -3.60 -6.45
CA THR A 156 10.04 -2.74 -6.87
C THR A 156 10.85 -3.40 -8.00
N PHE A 157 11.16 -4.69 -7.87
CA PHE A 157 11.84 -5.47 -8.90
C PHE A 157 11.06 -5.47 -10.22
N ILE A 158 9.76 -5.71 -10.18
CA ILE A 158 8.89 -5.77 -11.37
C ILE A 158 8.80 -4.40 -12.04
N VAL A 159 8.52 -3.33 -11.27
CA VAL A 159 8.34 -1.97 -11.81
C VAL A 159 9.65 -1.42 -12.37
N SER A 160 10.79 -1.79 -11.78
CA SER A 160 12.12 -1.39 -12.27
C SER A 160 12.66 -2.26 -13.40
N ALA A 161 11.88 -3.23 -13.89
CA ALA A 161 12.32 -4.22 -14.87
C ALA A 161 13.60 -4.97 -14.45
N GLY A 162 13.74 -5.25 -13.16
CA GLY A 162 14.89 -5.95 -12.60
C GLY A 162 16.09 -5.07 -12.26
N ALA A 163 16.02 -3.75 -12.51
CA ALA A 163 17.13 -2.83 -12.21
C ALA A 163 17.39 -2.66 -10.71
N VAL A 164 16.34 -2.81 -9.90
CA VAL A 164 16.41 -2.78 -8.43
C VAL A 164 15.97 -4.16 -7.92
N ALA A 165 16.90 -4.88 -7.34
CA ALA A 165 16.67 -6.23 -6.80
C ALA A 165 17.29 -6.36 -5.41
N PRO A 166 16.77 -7.24 -4.53
CA PRO A 166 17.50 -7.72 -3.37
C PRO A 166 18.78 -8.47 -3.81
N ASP A 167 19.79 -8.47 -2.94
CA ASP A 167 21.10 -9.06 -3.23
C ASP A 167 21.04 -10.58 -3.44
N HIS A 168 20.00 -11.23 -2.93
CA HIS A 168 19.83 -12.68 -2.96
C HIS A 168 18.44 -13.08 -3.47
N LEU A 169 18.40 -14.16 -4.24
CA LEU A 169 17.19 -14.78 -4.74
C LEU A 169 17.31 -16.30 -4.64
N ASN A 170 16.36 -16.94 -3.98
CA ASN A 170 16.25 -18.40 -3.95
C ASN A 170 15.79 -18.90 -5.32
N TYR A 171 16.74 -19.19 -6.22
CA TYR A 171 16.43 -19.61 -7.59
C TYR A 171 16.08 -21.10 -7.73
N THR A 172 16.72 -21.94 -6.94
CA THR A 172 16.47 -23.39 -6.90
C THR A 172 15.79 -23.79 -5.61
N LYS A 173 14.98 -24.84 -5.67
CA LYS A 173 14.26 -25.41 -4.53
C LYS A 173 15.25 -25.84 -3.44
N GLY A 174 15.54 -24.98 -2.48
CA GLY A 174 16.51 -25.26 -1.43
C GLY A 174 16.26 -24.62 -0.07
N ALA A 175 15.29 -23.74 0.05
CA ALA A 175 14.85 -23.23 1.36
C ALA A 175 13.70 -24.10 1.87
N LYS A 176 13.88 -24.64 3.09
CA LYS A 176 12.95 -25.44 3.87
C LYS A 176 11.49 -25.15 3.56
N THR A 177 10.78 -26.17 3.10
CA THR A 177 9.31 -26.26 3.16
C THR A 177 8.93 -26.26 4.65
N GLU A 178 8.86 -25.09 5.26
CA GLU A 178 8.21 -24.91 6.52
C GLU A 178 6.78 -24.48 6.21
N ASN A 179 5.91 -25.48 6.22
CA ASN A 179 4.46 -25.46 6.32
C ASN A 179 3.69 -24.48 5.42
N ILE A 180 3.37 -24.97 4.21
CA ILE A 180 2.18 -24.53 3.48
C ILE A 180 1.08 -25.57 3.83
N ASP A 181 0.54 -25.49 5.05
CA ASP A 181 -0.69 -26.18 5.44
C ASP A 181 -1.88 -25.24 5.39
#